data_b4829f6e68c5245f79e55ecab48bc5c5
#
_entry.id   b4829f6e68c5245f79e55ecab48bc5c5
#
_cell.length_a   1.000
_cell.length_b   1.000
_cell.length_c   1.000
_cell.angle_alpha   90.00
_cell.angle_beta   90.00
_cell.angle_gamma   90.00
#
_symmetry.space_group_name_H-M   'P 1'
#
loop_
_entity.id
_entity.type
_entity.pdbx_description
1 polymer ?
#
loop_
_entity_poly.entity_id
_entity_poly.type
_entity_poly.pdbx_seq_one_letter_code
_entity_poly.pdbx_strand_id
1 'polypeptide(L)'
;MSPTSLIGRGVKAYRVGGWATVRCRIDRVWLGALHRLFGFDPWHASAPYSCRPYKRTVVELANSLQPATVVEIGCGLGDIVSRIRAAALFGFDRDARVIRAARFLHGNRVRWIHGDGSCIQRTLPDGLTIDCLVMVNWIHDLSSERLRALLLPLLPRVRYLLLDSIDADGPDSYRYKHDFAFLASLTSRVSVTRAPGEPRSLVVFAVSK
;
A
#
# COMPACT_ATOMS: atom_id res chain seq x y z
N MET A 1 -2.00 -15.12 29.36
CA MET A 1 -0.71 -15.60 28.84
C MET A 1 0.41 -14.94 29.65
N SER A 2 1.32 -15.73 30.26
CA SER A 2 2.39 -15.16 31.09
C SER A 2 3.47 -14.50 30.21
N PRO A 3 4.13 -13.41 30.66
CA PRO A 3 5.20 -12.74 29.94
C PRO A 3 6.34 -13.68 29.50
N THR A 4 6.64 -14.69 30.30
CA THR A 4 7.65 -15.72 30.05
C THR A 4 7.37 -16.56 28.80
N SER A 5 6.10 -16.79 28.43
CA SER A 5 5.75 -17.55 27.23
C SER A 5 6.01 -16.78 25.92
N LEU A 6 5.93 -15.45 25.94
CA LEU A 6 6.21 -14.60 24.77
C LEU A 6 7.71 -14.51 24.48
N ILE A 7 8.54 -14.38 25.51
CA ILE A 7 10.01 -14.33 25.37
C ILE A 7 10.54 -15.65 24.82
N GLY A 8 10.09 -16.80 25.37
CA GLY A 8 10.49 -18.12 24.90
C GLY A 8 10.14 -18.40 23.44
N ARG A 9 8.94 -17.95 22.99
CA ARG A 9 8.53 -18.02 21.58
C ARG A 9 9.35 -17.10 20.67
N GLY A 10 9.74 -15.91 21.17
CA GLY A 10 10.59 -14.97 20.45
C GLY A 10 11.99 -15.55 20.19
N VAL A 11 12.62 -16.15 21.20
CA VAL A 11 13.94 -16.78 21.06
C VAL A 11 13.89 -17.98 20.11
N LYS A 12 12.85 -18.80 20.16
CA LYS A 12 12.67 -19.93 19.23
C LYS A 12 12.47 -19.44 17.78
N ALA A 13 11.69 -18.35 17.58
CA ALA A 13 11.48 -17.75 16.27
C ALA A 13 12.78 -17.15 15.68
N TYR A 14 13.63 -16.55 16.52
CA TYR A 14 14.93 -16.04 16.10
C TYR A 14 15.84 -17.17 15.58
N ARG A 15 15.87 -18.32 16.29
CA ARG A 15 16.68 -19.49 15.86
C ARG A 15 16.23 -20.10 14.53
N VAL A 16 14.91 -20.04 14.23
CA VAL A 16 14.32 -20.69 13.03
C VAL A 16 14.14 -19.70 11.87
N GLY A 17 13.82 -18.44 12.15
CA GLY A 17 13.45 -17.47 11.11
C GLY A 17 14.15 -16.10 11.24
N GLY A 18 15.07 -15.94 12.17
CA GLY A 18 15.82 -14.70 12.41
C GLY A 18 14.98 -13.55 12.92
N TRP A 19 15.60 -12.38 13.01
CA TRP A 19 15.01 -11.15 13.54
C TRP A 19 13.73 -10.67 12.81
N ALA A 20 13.64 -10.94 11.51
CA ALA A 20 12.46 -10.57 10.71
C ALA A 20 11.19 -11.26 11.23
N THR A 21 11.29 -12.55 11.56
CA THR A 21 10.16 -13.33 12.12
C THR A 21 9.77 -12.85 13.52
N VAL A 22 10.76 -12.50 14.37
CA VAL A 22 10.50 -11.93 15.69
C VAL A 22 9.76 -10.60 15.57
N ARG A 23 10.27 -9.71 14.72
CA ARG A 23 9.64 -8.40 14.48
C ARG A 23 8.23 -8.53 13.94
N CYS A 24 8.00 -9.42 12.96
CA CYS A 24 6.66 -9.68 12.43
C CYS A 24 5.67 -10.09 13.53
N ARG A 25 6.09 -10.94 14.49
CA ARG A 25 5.24 -11.34 15.61
C ARG A 25 4.93 -10.20 16.58
N ILE A 26 5.94 -9.38 16.91
CA ILE A 26 5.76 -8.20 17.75
C ILE A 26 4.78 -7.22 17.10
N ASP A 27 4.98 -6.91 15.82
CA ASP A 27 4.12 -5.99 15.10
C ASP A 27 2.67 -6.51 15.03
N ARG A 28 2.45 -7.82 14.84
CA ARG A 28 1.11 -8.42 14.88
C ARG A 28 0.43 -8.27 16.23
N VAL A 29 1.15 -8.48 17.35
CA VAL A 29 0.61 -8.32 18.69
C VAL A 29 0.22 -6.86 18.92
N TRP A 30 1.11 -5.93 18.58
CA TRP A 30 0.87 -4.50 18.70
C TRP A 30 -0.32 -4.03 17.86
N LEU A 31 -0.37 -4.40 16.58
CA LEU A 31 -1.48 -4.05 15.72
C LEU A 31 -2.79 -4.74 16.13
N GLY A 32 -2.71 -5.93 16.74
CA GLY A 32 -3.87 -6.58 17.36
C GLY A 32 -4.44 -5.79 18.55
N ALA A 33 -3.60 -5.14 19.35
CA ALA A 33 -4.05 -4.24 20.40
C ALA A 33 -4.69 -2.97 19.82
N LEU A 34 -4.09 -2.39 18.77
CA LEU A 34 -4.66 -1.24 18.06
C LEU A 34 -5.98 -1.57 17.36
N HIS A 35 -6.11 -2.76 16.77
CA HIS A 35 -7.38 -3.24 16.24
C HIS A 35 -8.50 -3.20 17.27
N ARG A 36 -8.24 -3.65 18.50
CA ARG A 36 -9.22 -3.61 19.60
C ARG A 36 -9.58 -2.17 20.00
N LEU A 37 -8.62 -1.26 19.95
CA LEU A 37 -8.82 0.15 20.33
C LEU A 37 -9.61 0.91 19.26
N PHE A 38 -9.27 0.73 17.97
CA PHE A 38 -9.84 1.52 16.87
C PHE A 38 -10.96 0.82 16.13
N GLY A 39 -11.11 -0.51 16.25
CA GLY A 39 -12.17 -1.30 15.63
C GLY A 39 -12.04 -1.48 14.10
N PHE A 40 -10.84 -1.29 13.51
CA PHE A 40 -10.61 -1.53 12.09
C PHE A 40 -10.59 -3.04 11.76
N ASP A 41 -10.64 -3.41 10.48
CA ASP A 41 -10.67 -4.80 10.05
C ASP A 41 -9.42 -5.57 10.54
N PRO A 42 -9.59 -6.78 11.15
CA PRO A 42 -8.49 -7.59 11.68
C PRO A 42 -7.38 -7.93 10.68
N TRP A 43 -7.70 -7.97 9.40
CA TRP A 43 -6.72 -8.30 8.37
C TRP A 43 -5.55 -7.29 8.34
N HIS A 44 -5.79 -6.01 8.63
CA HIS A 44 -4.74 -4.99 8.76
C HIS A 44 -3.75 -5.32 9.87
N ALA A 45 -4.22 -5.92 10.97
CA ALA A 45 -3.35 -6.38 12.06
C ALA A 45 -2.54 -7.63 11.70
N SER A 46 -3.07 -8.49 10.82
CA SER A 46 -2.43 -9.75 10.40
C SER A 46 -1.32 -9.56 9.39
N ALA A 47 -1.30 -8.42 8.67
CA ALA A 47 -0.43 -8.13 7.55
C ALA A 47 0.46 -6.87 7.74
N PRO A 48 1.24 -6.76 8.86
CA PRO A 48 2.10 -5.61 9.10
C PRO A 48 3.22 -5.50 8.05
N TYR A 49 3.85 -4.33 8.00
CA TYR A 49 4.96 -4.06 7.08
C TYR A 49 6.10 -5.08 7.16
N SER A 50 6.46 -5.49 8.37
CA SER A 50 7.53 -6.46 8.62
C SER A 50 7.24 -7.89 8.12
N CYS A 51 5.96 -8.22 7.89
CA CYS A 51 5.52 -9.53 7.43
C CYS A 51 5.25 -9.60 5.92
N ARG A 52 5.34 -8.49 5.21
CA ARG A 52 4.98 -8.36 3.80
C ARG A 52 6.11 -7.75 2.99
N PRO A 53 7.04 -8.58 2.45
CA PRO A 53 8.20 -8.09 1.70
C PRO A 53 7.86 -7.15 0.55
N TYR A 54 6.75 -7.37 -0.18
CA TYR A 54 6.34 -6.51 -1.28
C TYR A 54 6.16 -5.04 -0.86
N LYS A 55 5.70 -4.75 0.37
CA LYS A 55 5.54 -3.38 0.87
C LYS A 55 6.88 -2.62 0.89
N ARG A 56 7.98 -3.32 1.21
CA ARG A 56 9.32 -2.75 1.14
C ARG A 56 9.71 -2.41 -0.29
N THR A 57 9.48 -3.35 -1.22
CA THR A 57 9.77 -3.12 -2.64
C THR A 57 8.95 -1.96 -3.22
N VAL A 58 7.67 -1.81 -2.82
CA VAL A 58 6.85 -0.63 -3.19
C VAL A 58 7.50 0.67 -2.71
N VAL A 59 7.94 0.72 -1.45
CA VAL A 59 8.62 1.91 -0.89
C VAL A 59 9.93 2.21 -1.62
N GLU A 60 10.74 1.19 -1.92
CA GLU A 60 11.99 1.33 -2.66
C GLU A 60 11.75 1.85 -4.07
N LEU A 61 10.79 1.29 -4.81
CA LEU A 61 10.41 1.75 -6.15
C LEU A 61 9.88 3.19 -6.13
N ALA A 62 8.96 3.52 -5.21
CA ALA A 62 8.47 4.87 -5.09
C ALA A 62 9.59 5.87 -4.79
N ASN A 63 10.52 5.53 -3.89
CA ASN A 63 11.67 6.38 -3.55
C ASN A 63 12.66 6.55 -4.71
N SER A 64 12.82 5.54 -5.58
CA SER A 64 13.70 5.64 -6.76
C SER A 64 13.21 6.65 -7.79
N LEU A 65 11.90 6.95 -7.78
CA LEU A 65 11.30 7.97 -8.64
C LEU A 65 11.53 9.40 -8.14
N GLN A 66 12.08 9.57 -6.92
CA GLN A 66 12.32 10.87 -6.27
C GLN A 66 11.11 11.81 -6.31
N PRO A 67 9.90 11.36 -5.89
CA PRO A 67 8.70 12.15 -6.00
C PRO A 67 8.68 13.30 -4.99
N ALA A 68 8.17 14.46 -5.38
CA ALA A 68 7.86 15.54 -4.44
C ALA A 68 6.49 15.33 -3.80
N THR A 69 5.52 14.77 -4.55
CA THR A 69 4.15 14.51 -4.11
C THR A 69 3.77 13.06 -4.33
N VAL A 70 3.34 12.39 -3.27
CA VAL A 70 2.84 10.99 -3.34
C VAL A 70 1.42 10.90 -2.81
N VAL A 71 0.60 10.16 -3.53
CA VAL A 71 -0.75 9.78 -3.11
C VAL A 71 -0.83 8.27 -3.07
N GLU A 72 -1.25 7.70 -1.94
CA GLU A 72 -1.61 6.28 -1.83
C GLU A 72 -3.11 6.14 -1.63
N ILE A 73 -3.79 5.39 -2.52
CA ILE A 73 -5.20 5.02 -2.38
C ILE A 73 -5.29 3.62 -1.80
N GLY A 74 -6.13 3.43 -0.78
CA GLY A 74 -6.19 2.20 -0.01
C GLY A 74 -4.97 2.06 0.89
N CYS A 75 -4.56 3.16 1.53
CA CYS A 75 -3.33 3.22 2.31
C CYS A 75 -3.34 2.33 3.57
N GLY A 76 -4.50 1.82 3.97
CA GLY A 76 -4.62 1.04 5.19
C GLY A 76 -4.05 1.78 6.39
N LEU A 77 -3.27 1.09 7.20
CA LEU A 77 -2.59 1.68 8.37
C LEU A 77 -1.41 2.60 8.00
N GLY A 78 -1.23 2.93 6.71
CA GLY A 78 -0.18 3.85 6.26
C GLY A 78 1.22 3.23 6.15
N ASP A 79 1.28 1.92 6.09
CA ASP A 79 2.54 1.17 6.11
C ASP A 79 3.51 1.56 4.98
N ILE A 80 3.00 1.92 3.81
CA ILE A 80 3.77 2.27 2.62
C ILE A 80 4.00 3.77 2.59
N VAL A 81 2.94 4.58 2.47
CA VAL A 81 3.05 6.03 2.27
C VAL A 81 3.87 6.73 3.36
N SER A 82 3.77 6.29 4.62
CA SER A 82 4.55 6.90 5.71
C SER A 82 6.06 6.68 5.61
N ARG A 83 6.52 5.74 4.78
CA ARG A 83 7.93 5.40 4.59
C ARG A 83 8.52 5.96 3.30
N ILE A 84 7.69 6.54 2.43
CA ILE A 84 8.16 7.18 1.20
C ILE A 84 8.77 8.54 1.55
N ARG A 85 9.85 8.88 0.85
CA ARG A 85 10.55 10.18 0.97
C ARG A 85 9.97 11.15 -0.03
N ALA A 86 9.09 12.03 0.43
CA ALA A 86 8.48 13.07 -0.39
C ALA A 86 8.16 14.29 0.47
N ALA A 87 8.03 15.46 -0.16
CA ALA A 87 7.66 16.71 0.51
C ALA A 87 6.18 16.70 0.91
N ALA A 88 5.31 16.11 0.09
CA ALA A 88 3.88 16.00 0.35
C ALA A 88 3.42 14.54 0.23
N LEU A 89 2.81 14.03 1.29
CA LEU A 89 2.30 12.66 1.39
C LEU A 89 0.80 12.69 1.70
N PHE A 90 0.02 11.94 0.92
CA PHE A 90 -1.42 11.81 1.08
C PHE A 90 -1.79 10.32 1.14
N GLY A 91 -2.53 9.93 2.18
CA GLY A 91 -3.05 8.58 2.34
C GLY A 91 -4.56 8.58 2.37
N PHE A 92 -5.19 7.87 1.44
CA PHE A 92 -6.63 7.71 1.34
C PHE A 92 -7.03 6.30 1.73
N ASP A 93 -8.04 6.17 2.56
CA ASP A 93 -8.71 4.90 2.84
C ASP A 93 -10.21 5.12 3.10
N ARG A 94 -11.02 4.14 2.67
CA ARG A 94 -12.47 4.18 2.81
C ARG A 94 -12.95 3.88 4.24
N ASP A 95 -12.10 3.31 5.09
CA ASP A 95 -12.44 3.04 6.50
C ASP A 95 -11.90 4.16 7.40
N ALA A 96 -12.81 4.96 7.95
CA ALA A 96 -12.48 6.04 8.88
C ALA A 96 -11.73 5.55 10.13
N ARG A 97 -11.94 4.29 10.55
CA ARG A 97 -11.28 3.67 11.71
C ARG A 97 -9.81 3.40 11.39
N VAL A 98 -9.54 2.93 10.17
CA VAL A 98 -8.18 2.74 9.65
C VAL A 98 -7.44 4.07 9.59
N ILE A 99 -8.07 5.12 9.07
CA ILE A 99 -7.48 6.47 8.99
C ILE A 99 -7.17 7.03 10.38
N ARG A 100 -8.04 6.82 11.38
CA ARG A 100 -7.74 7.22 12.77
C ARG A 100 -6.53 6.48 13.33
N ALA A 101 -6.44 5.16 13.10
CA ALA A 101 -5.32 4.34 13.52
C ALA A 101 -4.01 4.74 12.80
N ALA A 102 -4.06 5.00 11.49
CA ALA A 102 -2.91 5.46 10.71
C ALA A 102 -2.36 6.79 11.21
N ARG A 103 -3.26 7.75 11.52
CA ARG A 103 -2.88 9.04 12.12
C ARG A 103 -2.24 8.86 13.50
N PHE A 104 -2.76 7.96 14.32
CA PHE A 104 -2.17 7.64 15.63
C PHE A 104 -0.77 7.04 15.48
N LEU A 105 -0.56 6.14 14.50
CA LEU A 105 0.71 5.46 14.27
C LEU A 105 1.81 6.37 13.70
N HIS A 106 1.45 7.29 12.81
CA HIS A 106 2.42 8.03 11.99
C HIS A 106 2.32 9.55 12.13
N GLY A 107 1.41 10.05 12.99
CA GLY A 107 1.23 11.50 13.21
C GLY A 107 0.77 12.24 11.95
N ASN A 108 1.22 13.50 11.82
CA ASN A 108 0.80 14.43 10.77
C ASN A 108 1.76 14.50 9.56
N ARG A 109 2.74 13.62 9.49
CA ARG A 109 3.66 13.57 8.33
C ARG A 109 2.93 13.27 7.03
N VAL A 110 1.86 12.46 7.10
CA VAL A 110 0.97 12.14 5.99
C VAL A 110 -0.34 12.88 6.20
N ARG A 111 -0.89 13.47 5.16
CA ARG A 111 -2.26 13.99 5.17
C ARG A 111 -3.22 12.81 4.99
N TRP A 112 -3.84 12.40 6.12
CA TRP A 112 -4.77 11.27 6.16
C TRP A 112 -6.17 11.70 5.77
N ILE A 113 -6.75 11.02 4.78
CA ILE A 113 -8.04 11.39 4.20
C ILE A 113 -8.95 10.16 4.21
N HIS A 114 -10.11 10.31 4.88
CA HIS A 114 -11.17 9.32 4.81
C HIS A 114 -11.90 9.48 3.47
N GLY A 115 -11.79 8.49 2.61
CA GLY A 115 -12.40 8.48 1.28
C GLY A 115 -11.71 7.48 0.37
N ASP A 116 -12.31 7.27 -0.77
CA ASP A 116 -11.77 6.43 -1.84
C ASP A 116 -11.19 7.26 -2.99
N GLY A 117 -10.78 6.59 -4.07
CA GLY A 117 -10.22 7.25 -5.24
C GLY A 117 -11.15 8.25 -5.93
N SER A 118 -12.47 8.17 -5.74
CA SER A 118 -13.44 9.08 -6.35
C SER A 118 -13.42 10.48 -5.72
N CYS A 119 -12.95 10.60 -4.48
CA CYS A 119 -12.90 11.88 -3.77
C CYS A 119 -11.59 12.65 -4.00
N ILE A 120 -10.57 12.05 -4.65
CA ILE A 120 -9.25 12.66 -4.81
C ILE A 120 -9.32 14.03 -5.48
N GLN A 121 -10.06 14.13 -6.59
CA GLN A 121 -10.16 15.38 -7.36
C GLN A 121 -10.73 16.55 -6.54
N ARG A 122 -11.65 16.25 -5.60
CA ARG A 122 -12.28 17.26 -4.74
C ARG A 122 -11.47 17.57 -3.48
N THR A 123 -10.56 16.67 -3.10
CA THR A 123 -9.85 16.75 -1.82
C THR A 123 -8.44 17.29 -1.97
N LEU A 124 -7.79 16.98 -3.08
CA LEU A 124 -6.47 17.52 -3.37
C LEU A 124 -6.59 18.95 -3.94
N PRO A 125 -5.65 19.84 -3.61
CA PRO A 125 -5.62 21.19 -4.17
C PRO A 125 -5.71 21.19 -5.70
N ASP A 126 -6.41 22.17 -6.25
CA ASP A 126 -6.49 22.36 -7.68
C ASP A 126 -5.08 22.58 -8.27
N GLY A 127 -4.82 21.99 -9.43
CA GLY A 127 -3.52 22.08 -10.10
C GLY A 127 -2.38 21.26 -9.43
N LEU A 128 -2.61 20.60 -8.30
CA LEU A 128 -1.58 19.77 -7.70
C LEU A 128 -1.23 18.58 -8.61
N THR A 129 0.04 18.49 -9.01
CA THR A 129 0.57 17.32 -9.72
C THR A 129 0.91 16.22 -8.73
N ILE A 130 0.51 14.99 -9.04
CA ILE A 130 0.85 13.78 -8.28
C ILE A 130 2.06 13.14 -8.97
N ASP A 131 3.24 13.22 -8.36
CA ASP A 131 4.43 12.62 -8.96
C ASP A 131 4.35 11.10 -8.94
N CYS A 132 3.83 10.51 -7.86
CA CYS A 132 3.62 9.06 -7.77
C CYS A 132 2.26 8.73 -7.15
N LEU A 133 1.40 8.08 -7.92
CA LEU A 133 0.15 7.49 -7.42
C LEU A 133 0.39 6.00 -7.14
N VAL A 134 0.23 5.60 -5.89
CA VAL A 134 0.40 4.22 -5.42
C VAL A 134 -0.97 3.59 -5.18
N MET A 135 -1.21 2.46 -5.82
CA MET A 135 -2.43 1.66 -5.62
C MET A 135 -2.05 0.18 -5.67
N VAL A 136 -1.92 -0.46 -4.51
CA VAL A 136 -1.45 -1.84 -4.41
C VAL A 136 -2.35 -2.68 -3.50
N ASN A 137 -2.45 -3.96 -3.82
CA ASN A 137 -3.18 -5.00 -3.08
C ASN A 137 -4.71 -4.95 -3.26
N TRP A 138 -5.38 -3.86 -2.96
CA TRP A 138 -6.85 -3.74 -2.97
C TRP A 138 -7.46 -3.59 -4.38
N ILE A 139 -6.67 -3.20 -5.38
CA ILE A 139 -7.16 -3.04 -6.77
C ILE A 139 -7.70 -4.35 -7.35
N HIS A 140 -7.28 -5.48 -6.81
CA HIS A 140 -7.74 -6.83 -7.21
C HIS A 140 -9.18 -7.14 -6.80
N ASP A 141 -9.83 -6.26 -6.04
CA ASP A 141 -11.29 -6.30 -5.77
C ASP A 141 -12.10 -5.60 -6.86
N LEU A 142 -11.45 -4.84 -7.74
CA LEU A 142 -12.08 -4.09 -8.83
C LEU A 142 -11.96 -4.86 -10.15
N SER A 143 -13.02 -4.85 -10.97
CA SER A 143 -12.90 -5.26 -12.37
C SER A 143 -12.02 -4.28 -13.15
N SER A 144 -11.50 -4.71 -14.31
CA SER A 144 -10.67 -3.84 -15.17
C SER A 144 -11.42 -2.57 -15.60
N GLU A 145 -12.73 -2.65 -15.84
CA GLU A 145 -13.56 -1.48 -16.19
C GLU A 145 -13.66 -0.50 -15.02
N ARG A 146 -13.87 -1.00 -13.80
CA ARG A 146 -13.93 -0.16 -12.59
C ARG A 146 -12.58 0.48 -12.28
N LEU A 147 -11.49 -0.27 -12.40
CA LEU A 147 -10.14 0.24 -12.22
C LEU A 147 -9.83 1.31 -13.27
N ARG A 148 -10.19 1.09 -14.54
CA ARG A 148 -10.08 2.06 -15.62
C ARG A 148 -10.88 3.34 -15.31
N ALA A 149 -12.15 3.21 -14.94
CA ALA A 149 -13.03 4.34 -14.62
C ALA A 149 -12.47 5.18 -13.45
N LEU A 150 -11.80 4.54 -12.49
CA LEU A 150 -11.14 5.22 -11.37
C LEU A 150 -9.87 5.95 -11.81
N LEU A 151 -9.03 5.33 -12.64
CA LEU A 151 -7.72 5.87 -13.03
C LEU A 151 -7.81 6.98 -14.08
N LEU A 152 -8.64 6.81 -15.12
CA LEU A 152 -8.68 7.75 -16.25
C LEU A 152 -8.84 9.23 -15.83
N PRO A 153 -9.73 9.60 -14.91
CA PRO A 153 -9.87 10.98 -14.49
C PRO A 153 -8.65 11.53 -13.72
N LEU A 154 -7.80 10.65 -13.17
CA LEU A 154 -6.63 11.03 -12.37
C LEU A 154 -5.38 11.20 -13.24
N LEU A 155 -5.28 10.46 -14.36
CA LEU A 155 -4.08 10.43 -15.21
C LEU A 155 -3.57 11.83 -15.60
N PRO A 156 -4.40 12.84 -15.97
CA PRO A 156 -3.91 14.16 -16.33
C PRO A 156 -3.08 14.85 -15.24
N ARG A 157 -3.26 14.44 -13.98
CA ARG A 157 -2.56 14.99 -12.81
C ARG A 157 -1.42 14.10 -12.31
N VAL A 158 -1.26 12.89 -12.87
CA VAL A 158 -0.31 11.88 -12.40
C VAL A 158 0.90 11.80 -13.34
N ARG A 159 2.10 11.72 -12.77
CA ARG A 159 3.34 11.49 -13.50
C ARG A 159 3.69 10.02 -13.58
N TYR A 160 3.64 9.33 -12.44
CA TYR A 160 3.91 7.89 -12.34
C TYR A 160 2.79 7.17 -11.63
N LEU A 161 2.40 6.00 -12.15
CA LEU A 161 1.54 5.03 -11.47
C LEU A 161 2.41 3.88 -10.95
N LEU A 162 2.24 3.50 -9.69
CA LEU A 162 2.82 2.29 -9.11
C LEU A 162 1.67 1.37 -8.72
N LEU A 163 1.51 0.30 -9.47
CA LEU A 163 0.44 -0.69 -9.34
C LEU A 163 1.03 -2.07 -9.08
N ASP A 164 0.23 -3.00 -8.57
CA ASP A 164 0.61 -4.40 -8.49
C ASP A 164 -0.23 -5.28 -9.41
N SER A 165 0.40 -6.30 -9.97
CA SER A 165 -0.22 -7.37 -10.75
C SER A 165 -0.01 -8.69 -10.02
N ILE A 166 -1.04 -9.51 -9.94
CA ILE A 166 -0.97 -10.88 -9.42
C ILE A 166 -0.74 -11.83 -10.58
N ASP A 167 0.20 -12.76 -10.42
CA ASP A 167 0.48 -13.77 -11.43
C ASP A 167 -0.75 -14.63 -11.71
N ALA A 168 -0.83 -15.22 -12.90
CA ALA A 168 -1.96 -16.04 -13.32
C ALA A 168 -2.20 -17.25 -12.39
N ASP A 169 -1.12 -17.82 -11.86
CA ASP A 169 -1.09 -18.91 -10.89
C ASP A 169 -1.16 -18.45 -9.42
N GLY A 170 -1.33 -17.16 -9.19
CA GLY A 170 -1.45 -16.58 -7.85
C GLY A 170 -2.76 -16.99 -7.16
N PRO A 171 -2.86 -16.71 -5.82
CA PRO A 171 -3.99 -17.16 -5.00
C PRO A 171 -5.36 -16.74 -5.54
N ASP A 172 -6.34 -17.63 -5.46
CA ASP A 172 -7.74 -17.39 -5.85
C ASP A 172 -8.45 -16.34 -4.98
N SER A 173 -7.86 -15.96 -3.84
CA SER A 173 -8.35 -14.86 -3.02
C SER A 173 -8.32 -13.50 -3.74
N TYR A 174 -7.52 -13.36 -4.79
CA TYR A 174 -7.52 -12.18 -5.66
C TYR A 174 -8.52 -12.37 -6.79
N ARG A 175 -9.65 -11.64 -6.69
CA ARG A 175 -10.77 -11.78 -7.61
C ARG A 175 -10.43 -11.40 -9.05
N TYR A 176 -9.60 -10.37 -9.23
CA TYR A 176 -9.18 -9.89 -10.54
C TYR A 176 -7.65 -9.82 -10.62
N LYS A 177 -7.09 -10.35 -11.70
CA LYS A 177 -5.66 -10.35 -12.02
C LYS A 177 -5.46 -9.43 -13.22
N HIS A 178 -4.94 -8.21 -12.97
CA HIS A 178 -4.85 -7.17 -13.99
C HIS A 178 -3.60 -7.31 -14.85
N ASP A 179 -3.75 -7.18 -16.18
CA ASP A 179 -2.66 -7.03 -17.15
C ASP A 179 -2.38 -5.56 -17.50
N PHE A 180 -3.30 -4.66 -17.11
CA PHE A 180 -3.26 -3.22 -17.39
C PHE A 180 -3.25 -2.85 -18.88
N ALA A 181 -3.76 -3.71 -19.77
CA ALA A 181 -3.81 -3.46 -21.20
C ALA A 181 -4.49 -2.13 -21.56
N PHE A 182 -5.49 -1.70 -20.76
CA PHE A 182 -6.20 -0.43 -20.96
C PHE A 182 -5.32 0.82 -20.74
N LEU A 183 -4.13 0.68 -20.14
CA LEU A 183 -3.17 1.78 -19.96
C LEU A 183 -2.18 1.91 -21.12
N ALA A 184 -2.11 0.94 -22.03
CA ALA A 184 -1.06 0.84 -23.04
C ALA A 184 -0.96 2.08 -23.97
N SER A 185 -2.09 2.73 -24.30
CA SER A 185 -2.13 3.94 -25.11
C SER A 185 -1.92 5.26 -24.34
N LEU A 186 -1.94 5.20 -23.01
CA LEU A 186 -1.94 6.36 -22.11
C LEU A 186 -0.66 6.47 -21.30
N THR A 187 0.12 5.40 -21.26
CA THR A 187 1.30 5.28 -20.41
C THR A 187 2.40 4.48 -21.11
N SER A 188 3.64 4.69 -20.69
CA SER A 188 4.75 3.79 -20.97
C SER A 188 5.14 3.00 -19.71
N ARG A 189 5.42 1.70 -19.87
CA ARG A 189 5.89 0.86 -18.78
C ARG A 189 7.36 1.16 -18.50
N VAL A 190 7.65 1.66 -17.30
CA VAL A 190 9.02 2.03 -16.88
C VAL A 190 9.75 0.82 -16.30
N SER A 191 9.10 0.07 -15.41
CA SER A 191 9.70 -1.12 -14.79
C SER A 191 8.65 -2.14 -14.38
N VAL A 192 9.09 -3.40 -14.31
CA VAL A 192 8.35 -4.50 -13.67
C VAL A 192 9.31 -5.16 -12.69
N THR A 193 8.92 -5.22 -11.42
CA THR A 193 9.72 -5.80 -10.34
C THR A 193 8.93 -6.89 -9.64
N ARG A 194 9.45 -8.13 -9.63
CA ARG A 194 8.81 -9.21 -8.89
C ARG A 194 8.98 -9.02 -7.40
N ALA A 195 7.89 -9.13 -6.66
CA ALA A 195 7.93 -9.05 -5.20
C ALA A 195 8.56 -10.33 -4.63
N PRO A 196 9.54 -10.22 -3.72
CA PRO A 196 10.20 -11.40 -3.16
C PRO A 196 9.21 -12.32 -2.40
N GLY A 197 9.16 -13.60 -2.79
CA GLY A 197 8.37 -14.62 -2.09
C GLY A 197 6.84 -14.50 -2.23
N GLU A 198 6.36 -13.65 -3.14
CA GLU A 198 4.92 -13.51 -3.44
C GLU A 198 4.67 -13.67 -4.95
N PRO A 199 3.52 -14.23 -5.38
CA PRO A 199 3.12 -14.33 -6.78
C PRO A 199 2.59 -12.97 -7.27
N ARG A 200 3.45 -11.96 -7.20
CA ARG A 200 3.09 -10.55 -7.40
C ARG A 200 4.22 -9.82 -8.10
N SER A 201 3.88 -9.01 -9.06
CA SER A 201 4.76 -8.06 -9.72
C SER A 201 4.32 -6.63 -9.45
N LEU A 202 5.27 -5.75 -9.20
CA LEU A 202 5.05 -4.31 -9.05
C LEU A 202 5.39 -3.64 -10.38
N VAL A 203 4.47 -2.85 -10.91
CA VAL A 203 4.60 -2.23 -12.23
C VAL A 203 4.58 -0.72 -12.07
N VAL A 204 5.60 -0.07 -12.61
CA VAL A 204 5.66 1.40 -12.69
C VAL A 204 5.36 1.82 -14.12
N PHE A 205 4.39 2.72 -14.27
CA PHE A 205 4.04 3.35 -15.54
C PHE A 205 4.34 4.86 -15.48
N ALA A 206 4.94 5.41 -16.52
CA ALA A 206 4.97 6.86 -16.75
C ALA A 206 3.76 7.26 -17.58
N VAL A 207 3.01 8.25 -17.12
CA VAL A 207 1.84 8.76 -17.83
C VAL A 207 2.30 9.66 -18.97
N SER A 208 1.83 9.40 -20.18
CA SER A 208 2.07 10.24 -21.37
C SER A 208 1.33 11.57 -21.20
N LYS A 209 2.02 12.69 -21.43
CA LYS A 209 1.44 14.04 -21.41
C LYS A 209 1.07 14.47 -22.82
#